data_49e2fa96c06c280288b66f1ef91e4045
#
_entry.id   49e2fa96c06c280288b66f1ef91e4045
#
_cell.length_a   1.000
_cell.length_b   1.000
_cell.length_c   1.000
_cell.angle_alpha   90.00
_cell.angle_beta   90.00
_cell.angle_gamma   90.00
#
_symmetry.space_group_name_H-M   'P 1'
#
loop_
_entity.id
_entity.type
_entity.pdbx_description
1 polymer ?
#
loop_
_entity_poly.entity_id
_entity_poly.type
_entity_poly.pdbx_seq_one_letter_code
_entity_poly.pdbx_strand_id
1 'polypeptide(L)'
;MTEREIIDKIEKLLNFKSESEEIEVKSASGGIPKIYDTISAFANTRGGIIIFGINEKNNGNFEVVGLRNFNEIQRKISEICSQKMFPSIRPIITQIEYRNKKLLVMEILELNQIEKPCYYIKNGIEKGAYIRVGDSDQRMTKYEIYAFDAYKKRIDEDLKIVEQSRLKNLDKRELEEYIRKIKKEKPKFSKKGKASILKLSNIVKEKNGEIFPTFAGMMVFGEYPQQFYPQLFIACSIIPGYELGELGKIGERFTDNARIEGNIEEMLEGA
;
A
#
# COMPACT_ATOMS: atom_id res chain seq x y z
N MET A 1 -9.31 -5.01 21.92
CA MET A 1 -9.54 -6.48 22.10
C MET A 1 -9.95 -6.78 23.54
N THR A 2 -10.71 -7.83 23.76
CA THR A 2 -11.06 -8.34 25.11
C THR A 2 -9.89 -9.15 25.69
N GLU A 3 -9.83 -9.30 27.03
CA GLU A 3 -8.81 -10.11 27.69
C GLU A 3 -8.80 -11.58 27.22
N ARG A 4 -10.00 -12.13 26.96
CA ARG A 4 -10.14 -13.49 26.43
C ARG A 4 -9.51 -13.66 25.04
N GLU A 5 -9.76 -12.71 24.13
CA GLU A 5 -9.14 -12.73 22.80
C GLU A 5 -7.63 -12.63 22.86
N ILE A 6 -7.09 -11.84 23.80
CA ILE A 6 -5.64 -11.72 24.02
C ILE A 6 -5.08 -13.05 24.52
N ILE A 7 -5.73 -13.70 25.49
CA ILE A 7 -5.30 -15.00 26.02
C ILE A 7 -5.33 -16.07 24.92
N ASP A 8 -6.38 -16.12 24.10
CA ASP A 8 -6.48 -17.05 22.96
C ASP A 8 -5.34 -16.84 21.95
N LYS A 9 -4.96 -15.59 21.69
CA LYS A 9 -3.81 -15.26 20.82
C LYS A 9 -2.48 -15.72 21.44
N ILE A 10 -2.29 -15.54 22.76
CA ILE A 10 -1.09 -16.02 23.47
C ILE A 10 -1.00 -17.54 23.40
N GLU A 11 -2.10 -18.26 23.62
CA GLU A 11 -2.11 -19.72 23.55
C GLU A 11 -1.80 -20.24 22.14
N LYS A 12 -2.34 -19.58 21.11
CA LYS A 12 -1.99 -19.90 19.72
C LYS A 12 -0.49 -19.69 19.46
N LEU A 13 0.07 -18.55 19.86
CA LEU A 13 1.49 -18.27 19.72
C LEU A 13 2.36 -19.35 20.39
N LEU A 14 2.04 -19.72 21.64
CA LEU A 14 2.80 -20.72 22.40
C LEU A 14 2.68 -22.13 21.79
N ASN A 15 1.53 -22.48 21.22
CA ASN A 15 1.26 -23.78 20.63
C ASN A 15 1.88 -23.92 19.23
N PHE A 16 1.74 -22.91 18.37
CA PHE A 16 2.26 -22.92 17.00
C PHE A 16 3.74 -22.54 16.92
N LYS A 17 4.31 -21.99 18.00
CA LYS A 17 5.72 -21.56 18.09
C LYS A 17 6.14 -20.58 17.00
N SER A 18 5.23 -19.73 16.58
CA SER A 18 5.44 -18.74 15.52
C SER A 18 4.69 -17.45 15.85
N GLU A 19 5.35 -16.33 15.66
CA GLU A 19 4.68 -15.04 15.57
C GLU A 19 3.79 -15.02 14.33
N SER A 20 2.80 -14.16 14.33
CA SER A 20 1.92 -13.95 13.18
C SER A 20 2.04 -12.52 12.68
N GLU A 21 1.41 -12.25 11.55
CA GLU A 21 1.35 -10.90 10.98
C GLU A 21 0.84 -9.85 11.98
N GLU A 22 0.00 -10.26 12.95
CA GLU A 22 -0.64 -9.37 13.92
C GLU A 22 -0.03 -9.43 15.33
N ILE A 23 0.97 -10.28 15.59
CA ILE A 23 1.49 -10.50 16.95
C ILE A 23 3.01 -10.39 16.96
N GLU A 24 3.52 -9.60 17.89
CA GLU A 24 4.94 -9.49 18.20
C GLU A 24 5.13 -9.69 19.70
N VAL A 25 6.20 -10.39 20.13
CA VAL A 25 6.50 -10.56 21.54
C VAL A 25 7.84 -9.96 21.92
N LYS A 26 7.92 -9.45 23.16
CA LYS A 26 9.13 -8.86 23.71
C LYS A 26 9.29 -9.24 25.18
N SER A 27 10.48 -9.66 25.59
CA SER A 27 10.73 -10.02 27.00
C SER A 27 10.64 -8.82 27.93
N ALA A 28 11.18 -7.67 27.50
CA ALA A 28 11.28 -6.43 28.30
C ALA A 28 11.86 -6.60 29.71
N SER A 29 12.60 -7.69 29.98
CA SER A 29 13.21 -7.98 31.27
C SER A 29 14.35 -7.02 31.63
N GLY A 30 15.04 -6.45 30.64
CA GLY A 30 16.11 -5.46 30.76
C GLY A 30 15.70 -4.02 30.47
N GLY A 31 14.42 -3.75 30.39
CA GLY A 31 13.85 -2.45 29.95
C GLY A 31 13.10 -2.58 28.63
N ILE A 32 12.67 -1.45 28.06
CA ILE A 32 11.94 -1.48 26.77
C ILE A 32 12.91 -1.79 25.63
N PRO A 33 12.67 -2.88 24.87
CA PRO A 33 13.40 -3.17 23.66
C PRO A 33 13.08 -2.16 22.55
N LYS A 34 13.81 -2.23 21.44
CA LYS A 34 13.51 -1.45 20.23
C LYS A 34 12.17 -1.92 19.65
N ILE A 35 11.18 -1.02 19.58
CA ILE A 35 9.82 -1.32 19.10
C ILE A 35 9.34 -0.33 18.03
N TYR A 36 10.19 0.62 17.62
CA TYR A 36 9.79 1.67 16.66
C TYR A 36 9.39 1.10 15.29
N ASP A 37 10.15 0.11 14.84
CA ASP A 37 9.96 -0.53 13.53
C ASP A 37 8.62 -1.27 13.54
N THR A 38 8.32 -2.03 14.60
CA THR A 38 7.06 -2.77 14.78
C THR A 38 5.85 -1.83 14.95
N ILE A 39 6.00 -0.73 15.72
CA ILE A 39 4.93 0.27 15.83
C ILE A 39 4.60 0.85 14.45
N SER A 40 5.63 1.22 13.68
CA SER A 40 5.47 1.72 12.33
C SER A 40 4.80 0.69 11.41
N ALA A 41 5.30 -0.54 11.43
CA ALA A 41 4.79 -1.63 10.60
C ALA A 41 3.30 -1.92 10.87
N PHE A 42 2.90 -2.07 12.12
CA PHE A 42 1.51 -2.30 12.49
C PHE A 42 0.61 -1.12 12.12
N ALA A 43 1.02 0.11 12.44
CA ALA A 43 0.24 1.30 12.12
C ALA A 43 0.05 1.50 10.60
N ASN A 44 0.99 1.07 9.78
CA ASN A 44 0.94 1.21 8.33
C ASN A 44 0.24 0.05 7.63
N THR A 45 0.06 -1.11 8.29
CA THR A 45 -0.52 -2.31 7.66
C THR A 45 -1.95 -2.54 8.16
N ARG A 46 -2.16 -3.51 9.04
CA ARG A 46 -3.49 -3.91 9.54
C ARG A 46 -3.66 -3.74 11.05
N GLY A 47 -2.74 -3.03 11.68
CA GLY A 47 -2.64 -3.02 13.12
C GLY A 47 -1.99 -4.29 13.66
N GLY A 48 -1.97 -4.43 14.99
CA GLY A 48 -1.41 -5.59 15.65
C GLY A 48 -1.21 -5.37 17.14
N ILE A 49 -0.66 -6.37 17.82
CA ILE A 49 -0.36 -6.33 19.25
C ILE A 49 1.11 -6.63 19.53
N ILE A 50 1.69 -5.88 20.46
CA ILE A 50 3.00 -6.20 21.05
C ILE A 50 2.75 -6.68 22.46
N ILE A 51 3.20 -7.89 22.78
CA ILE A 51 3.05 -8.51 24.09
C ILE A 51 4.39 -8.48 24.82
N PHE A 52 4.46 -7.72 25.91
CA PHE A 52 5.63 -7.62 26.74
C PHE A 52 5.56 -8.62 27.91
N GLY A 53 6.66 -9.27 28.19
CA GLY A 53 6.81 -10.31 29.23
C GLY A 53 6.82 -11.73 28.66
N ILE A 54 6.96 -11.89 27.36
CA ILE A 54 7.21 -13.17 26.68
C ILE A 54 8.59 -13.06 26.02
N ASN A 55 9.42 -14.07 26.20
CA ASN A 55 10.75 -14.19 25.61
C ASN A 55 10.74 -15.25 24.50
N GLU A 56 11.25 -14.89 23.35
CA GLU A 56 11.54 -15.84 22.28
C GLU A 56 12.93 -16.44 22.50
N LYS A 57 13.03 -17.77 22.46
CA LYS A 57 14.27 -18.52 22.58
C LYS A 57 14.84 -18.86 21.20
N ASN A 58 16.13 -19.05 21.11
CA ASN A 58 16.87 -19.37 19.88
C ASN A 58 16.35 -20.62 19.11
N ASN A 59 15.50 -21.43 19.72
CA ASN A 59 14.89 -22.61 19.11
C ASN A 59 13.44 -22.38 18.64
N GLY A 60 13.00 -21.12 18.56
CA GLY A 60 11.63 -20.79 18.18
C GLY A 60 10.56 -21.07 19.25
N ASN A 61 10.97 -21.41 20.48
CA ASN A 61 10.03 -21.57 21.59
C ASN A 61 9.84 -20.24 22.31
N PHE A 62 8.63 -20.01 22.81
CA PHE A 62 8.28 -18.84 23.59
C PHE A 62 8.19 -19.20 25.10
N GLU A 63 8.71 -18.34 25.95
CA GLU A 63 8.66 -18.49 27.39
C GLU A 63 8.00 -17.27 28.04
N VAL A 64 6.98 -17.50 28.84
CA VAL A 64 6.32 -16.43 29.61
C VAL A 64 7.21 -16.10 30.83
N VAL A 65 7.87 -14.94 30.78
CA VAL A 65 8.78 -14.49 31.86
C VAL A 65 8.10 -13.48 32.80
N GLY A 66 7.10 -12.77 32.31
CA GLY A 66 6.37 -11.73 33.04
C GLY A 66 7.16 -10.41 33.17
N LEU A 67 6.50 -9.41 33.73
CA LEU A 67 7.05 -8.07 33.93
C LEU A 67 7.15 -7.72 35.43
N ARG A 68 8.24 -7.06 35.82
CA ARG A 68 8.44 -6.54 37.18
C ARG A 68 8.07 -5.05 37.29
N ASN A 69 8.41 -4.25 36.25
CA ASN A 69 8.30 -2.77 36.27
C ASN A 69 7.21 -2.29 35.30
N PHE A 70 5.98 -2.72 35.51
CA PHE A 70 4.83 -2.42 34.62
C PHE A 70 4.68 -0.91 34.36
N ASN A 71 4.61 -0.09 35.40
CA ASN A 71 4.38 1.36 35.27
C ASN A 71 5.49 2.08 34.49
N GLU A 72 6.75 1.65 34.66
CA GLU A 72 7.87 2.22 33.91
C GLU A 72 7.77 1.89 32.42
N ILE A 73 7.43 0.64 32.11
CA ILE A 73 7.26 0.18 30.72
C ILE A 73 6.11 0.95 30.06
N GLN A 74 4.96 1.05 30.72
CA GLN A 74 3.82 1.78 30.22
C GLN A 74 4.14 3.26 29.93
N ARG A 75 4.83 3.92 30.85
CA ARG A 75 5.27 5.32 30.68
C ARG A 75 6.18 5.48 29.47
N LYS A 76 7.17 4.61 29.31
CA LYS A 76 8.10 4.65 28.18
C LYS A 76 7.39 4.37 26.83
N ILE A 77 6.46 3.43 26.80
CA ILE A 77 5.62 3.16 25.61
C ILE A 77 4.87 4.43 25.22
N SER A 78 4.21 5.06 26.20
CA SER A 78 3.45 6.29 25.96
C SER A 78 4.35 7.42 25.44
N GLU A 79 5.56 7.58 25.98
CA GLU A 79 6.56 8.53 25.50
C GLU A 79 6.97 8.24 24.04
N ILE A 80 7.27 6.97 23.73
CA ILE A 80 7.66 6.55 22.37
C ILE A 80 6.55 6.89 21.39
N CYS A 81 5.32 6.47 21.67
CA CYS A 81 4.20 6.63 20.77
C CYS A 81 3.80 8.10 20.55
N SER A 82 3.88 8.93 21.60
CA SER A 82 3.48 10.33 21.52
C SER A 82 4.56 11.27 20.99
N GLN A 83 5.85 10.98 21.26
CA GLN A 83 6.93 11.92 20.97
C GLN A 83 7.94 11.44 19.93
N LYS A 84 8.03 10.13 19.68
CA LYS A 84 9.05 9.59 18.80
C LYS A 84 8.50 9.01 17.50
N MET A 85 7.19 8.87 17.40
CA MET A 85 6.51 8.43 16.16
C MET A 85 5.78 9.60 15.50
N PHE A 86 5.73 9.60 14.17
CA PHE A 86 4.93 10.55 13.41
C PHE A 86 4.11 9.81 12.34
N PRO A 87 2.79 10.04 12.27
CA PRO A 87 2.02 10.75 13.29
C PRO A 87 2.11 10.06 14.65
N SER A 88 1.76 10.77 15.72
CA SER A 88 1.75 10.19 17.06
C SER A 88 0.72 9.07 17.16
N ILE A 89 1.12 7.96 17.76
CA ILE A 89 0.26 6.78 17.94
C ILE A 89 -0.38 6.81 19.34
N ARG A 90 -1.63 6.38 19.41
CA ARG A 90 -2.37 6.21 20.67
C ARG A 90 -2.72 4.73 20.85
N PRO A 91 -1.80 3.93 21.39
CA PRO A 91 -2.05 2.50 21.58
C PRO A 91 -3.06 2.27 22.72
N ILE A 92 -3.79 1.17 22.63
CA ILE A 92 -4.56 0.65 23.75
C ILE A 92 -3.64 -0.24 24.58
N ILE A 93 -3.45 0.10 25.84
CA ILE A 93 -2.53 -0.65 26.73
C ILE A 93 -3.38 -1.40 27.76
N THR A 94 -3.24 -2.73 27.79
CA THR A 94 -3.98 -3.61 28.70
C THR A 94 -2.99 -4.44 29.52
N GLN A 95 -3.19 -4.49 30.83
CA GLN A 95 -2.50 -5.44 31.70
C GLN A 95 -3.34 -6.70 31.79
N ILE A 96 -2.70 -7.84 31.61
CA ILE A 96 -3.31 -9.15 31.81
C ILE A 96 -2.45 -10.00 32.75
N GLU A 97 -3.10 -10.99 33.38
CA GLU A 97 -2.42 -12.02 34.12
C GLU A 97 -2.55 -13.37 33.40
N TYR A 98 -1.41 -13.98 33.08
CA TYR A 98 -1.35 -15.27 32.42
C TYR A 98 -0.35 -16.19 33.12
N ARG A 99 -0.80 -17.36 33.56
CA ARG A 99 0.02 -18.35 34.32
C ARG A 99 0.76 -17.72 35.52
N ASN A 100 0.05 -16.93 36.31
CA ASN A 100 0.58 -16.19 37.46
C ASN A 100 1.73 -15.21 37.11
N LYS A 101 1.76 -14.75 35.85
CA LYS A 101 2.70 -13.73 35.35
C LYS A 101 1.95 -12.54 34.83
N LYS A 102 2.41 -11.34 35.17
CA LYS A 102 1.85 -10.09 34.65
C LYS A 102 2.45 -9.80 33.28
N LEU A 103 1.62 -9.60 32.29
CA LEU A 103 1.97 -9.21 30.94
C LEU A 103 1.37 -7.84 30.62
N LEU A 104 2.02 -7.10 29.74
CA LEU A 104 1.46 -5.87 29.15
C LEU A 104 1.25 -6.10 27.66
N VAL A 105 0.04 -5.80 27.20
CA VAL A 105 -0.32 -5.88 25.79
C VAL A 105 -0.54 -4.47 25.29
N MET A 106 0.14 -4.13 24.20
CA MET A 106 0.01 -2.88 23.48
C MET A 106 -0.66 -3.16 22.16
N GLU A 107 -1.91 -2.74 22.01
CA GLU A 107 -2.65 -2.83 20.75
C GLU A 107 -2.45 -1.55 19.95
N ILE A 108 -2.01 -1.71 18.71
CA ILE A 108 -1.79 -0.65 17.72
C ILE A 108 -2.84 -0.81 16.63
N LEU A 109 -3.66 0.20 16.44
CA LEU A 109 -4.63 0.21 15.36
C LEU A 109 -3.98 0.68 14.06
N GLU A 110 -4.49 0.16 12.94
CA GLU A 110 -4.13 0.66 11.62
C GLU A 110 -4.50 2.16 11.50
N LEU A 111 -3.60 2.96 10.98
CA LEU A 111 -3.87 4.37 10.67
C LEU A 111 -4.76 4.50 9.43
N ASN A 112 -5.55 5.56 9.40
CA ASN A 112 -6.26 5.94 8.19
C ASN A 112 -5.27 6.25 7.06
N GLN A 113 -5.67 6.03 5.81
CA GLN A 113 -4.81 6.24 4.64
C GLN A 113 -4.22 7.66 4.55
N ILE A 114 -4.98 8.66 5.00
CA ILE A 114 -4.52 10.06 5.01
C ILE A 114 -3.47 10.35 6.09
N GLU A 115 -3.34 9.49 7.11
CA GLU A 115 -2.36 9.64 8.20
C GLU A 115 -1.08 8.85 7.93
N LYS A 116 -1.14 7.80 7.07
CA LYS A 116 0.03 6.98 6.69
C LYS A 116 1.03 7.79 5.84
N PRO A 117 2.31 7.46 5.86
CA PRO A 117 2.90 6.42 6.69
C PRO A 117 3.26 6.91 8.09
N CYS A 118 3.13 6.03 9.08
CA CYS A 118 3.76 6.17 10.39
C CYS A 118 5.25 5.88 10.27
N TYR A 119 6.08 6.68 10.93
CA TYR A 119 7.52 6.45 10.94
C TYR A 119 8.20 6.94 12.24
N TYR A 120 9.38 6.41 12.53
CA TYR A 120 10.23 6.87 13.62
C TYR A 120 10.91 8.20 13.26
N ILE A 121 10.60 9.27 13.99
CA ILE A 121 11.02 10.66 13.68
C ILE A 121 12.53 10.79 13.50
N LYS A 122 13.32 10.16 14.42
CA LYS A 122 14.79 10.26 14.39
C LYS A 122 15.40 9.74 13.09
N ASN A 123 14.78 8.73 12.47
CA ASN A 123 15.27 8.12 11.25
C ASN A 123 14.72 8.80 9.98
N GLY A 124 13.69 9.66 10.13
CA GLY A 124 12.96 10.24 9.01
C GLY A 124 12.09 9.21 8.26
N ILE A 125 11.27 9.69 7.35
CA ILE A 125 10.28 8.86 6.65
C ILE A 125 10.94 7.74 5.81
N GLU A 126 12.04 8.03 5.10
CA GLU A 126 12.69 7.05 4.21
C GLU A 126 13.34 5.87 4.93
N LYS A 127 13.76 6.05 6.20
CA LYS A 127 14.47 5.04 6.98
C LYS A 127 13.71 4.56 8.21
N GLY A 128 12.63 5.25 8.57
CA GLY A 128 11.86 4.98 9.77
C GLY A 128 10.45 4.47 9.50
N ALA A 129 9.99 4.40 8.22
CA ALA A 129 8.72 3.85 7.84
C ALA A 129 8.83 2.36 7.48
N TYR A 130 7.97 1.53 8.07
CA TYR A 130 7.94 0.08 7.93
C TYR A 130 6.52 -0.40 7.62
N ILE A 131 6.44 -1.55 6.94
CA ILE A 131 5.22 -2.35 6.74
C ILE A 131 5.44 -3.75 7.31
N ARG A 132 4.34 -4.41 7.71
CA ARG A 132 4.37 -5.79 8.17
C ARG A 132 4.15 -6.73 6.99
N VAL A 133 5.07 -7.67 6.78
CA VAL A 133 4.98 -8.70 5.75
C VAL A 133 5.23 -10.04 6.43
N GLY A 134 4.16 -10.82 6.63
CA GLY A 134 4.21 -11.98 7.50
C GLY A 134 4.56 -11.58 8.93
N ASP A 135 5.57 -12.20 9.51
CA ASP A 135 6.12 -11.90 10.83
C ASP A 135 7.28 -10.88 10.83
N SER A 136 7.56 -10.27 9.67
CA SER A 136 8.73 -9.39 9.48
C SER A 136 8.34 -7.93 9.30
N ASP A 137 9.09 -7.02 9.95
CA ASP A 137 9.00 -5.59 9.76
C ASP A 137 9.93 -5.17 8.61
N GLN A 138 9.36 -4.90 7.44
CA GLN A 138 10.11 -4.51 6.26
C GLN A 138 10.06 -2.99 6.06
N ARG A 139 11.21 -2.40 5.71
CA ARG A 139 11.27 -0.97 5.39
C ARG A 139 10.48 -0.68 4.13
N MET A 140 9.65 0.36 4.18
CA MET A 140 8.90 0.82 3.02
C MET A 140 9.82 1.26 1.90
N THR A 141 9.42 0.93 0.69
CA THR A 141 10.04 1.42 -0.55
C THR A 141 9.70 2.89 -0.78
N LYS A 142 10.50 3.57 -1.61
CA LYS A 142 10.20 4.95 -2.02
C LYS A 142 8.86 5.06 -2.75
N TYR A 143 8.48 4.03 -3.49
CA TYR A 143 7.21 3.99 -4.20
C TYR A 143 6.02 3.91 -3.24
N GLU A 144 6.08 3.07 -2.21
CA GLU A 144 5.02 2.97 -1.19
C GLU A 144 4.84 4.28 -0.42
N ILE A 145 5.97 4.94 -0.05
CA ILE A 145 5.93 6.27 0.58
C ILE A 145 5.29 7.30 -0.36
N TYR A 146 5.67 7.29 -1.63
CA TYR A 146 5.08 8.17 -2.64
C TYR A 146 3.58 7.92 -2.82
N ALA A 147 3.15 6.66 -2.83
CA ALA A 147 1.74 6.30 -2.99
C ALA A 147 0.87 6.89 -1.86
N PHE A 148 1.34 6.85 -0.60
CA PHE A 148 0.63 7.50 0.50
C PHE A 148 0.62 9.03 0.38
N ASP A 149 1.72 9.66 -0.04
CA ASP A 149 1.78 11.10 -0.25
C ASP A 149 0.86 11.55 -1.39
N ALA A 150 0.83 10.80 -2.48
CA ALA A 150 -0.08 11.03 -3.61
C ALA A 150 -1.54 10.94 -3.17
N TYR A 151 -1.89 9.94 -2.35
CA TYR A 151 -3.23 9.79 -1.80
C TYR A 151 -3.62 10.98 -0.91
N LYS A 152 -2.72 11.42 0.00
CA LYS A 152 -2.95 12.60 0.84
C LYS A 152 -3.20 13.87 0.03
N LYS A 153 -2.42 14.08 -1.00
CA LYS A 153 -2.51 15.25 -1.87
C LYS A 153 -3.64 15.16 -2.89
N ARG A 154 -4.37 14.04 -2.91
CA ARG A 154 -5.39 13.76 -3.92
C ARG A 154 -4.85 14.01 -5.34
N ILE A 155 -3.65 13.51 -5.59
CA ILE A 155 -3.04 13.62 -6.91
C ILE A 155 -3.74 12.60 -7.80
N ASP A 156 -4.61 13.11 -8.67
CA ASP A 156 -5.25 12.33 -9.71
C ASP A 156 -4.25 12.17 -10.87
N GLU A 157 -3.45 11.09 -10.84
CA GLU A 157 -2.43 10.81 -11.85
C GLU A 157 -3.02 10.74 -13.26
N ASP A 158 -4.21 10.18 -13.38
CA ASP A 158 -4.98 10.09 -14.61
C ASP A 158 -5.37 11.45 -15.19
N LEU A 159 -5.48 12.48 -14.34
CA LEU A 159 -5.78 13.85 -14.75
C LEU A 159 -4.54 14.71 -15.03
N LYS A 160 -3.33 14.19 -14.92
CA LYS A 160 -2.11 14.89 -15.31
C LYS A 160 -2.09 15.11 -16.83
N ILE A 161 -1.63 16.28 -17.24
CA ILE A 161 -1.47 16.59 -18.67
C ILE A 161 -0.25 15.88 -19.24
N VAL A 162 -0.35 15.44 -20.48
CA VAL A 162 0.75 14.89 -21.27
C VAL A 162 1.36 16.05 -22.04
N GLU A 163 2.33 16.76 -21.43
CA GLU A 163 2.86 18.04 -21.95
C GLU A 163 3.47 17.94 -23.36
N GLN A 164 4.01 16.77 -23.70
CA GLN A 164 4.62 16.52 -25.01
C GLN A 164 3.59 16.19 -26.10
N SER A 165 2.32 16.02 -25.74
CA SER A 165 1.24 15.67 -26.66
C SER A 165 0.39 16.88 -27.06
N ARG A 166 -0.44 16.70 -28.08
CA ARG A 166 -1.44 17.68 -28.55
C ARG A 166 -2.71 16.93 -28.95
N LEU A 167 -3.80 17.64 -29.18
CA LEU A 167 -5.07 17.07 -29.62
C LEU A 167 -4.97 16.18 -30.87
N LYS A 168 -3.99 16.43 -31.75
CA LYS A 168 -3.72 15.62 -32.93
C LYS A 168 -3.24 14.21 -32.64
N ASN A 169 -2.81 13.93 -31.40
CA ASN A 169 -2.36 12.61 -30.97
C ASN A 169 -3.52 11.76 -30.41
N LEU A 170 -4.73 12.31 -30.38
CA LEU A 170 -5.94 11.57 -30.04
C LEU A 170 -6.69 11.17 -31.30
N ASP A 171 -7.25 9.95 -31.33
CA ASP A 171 -8.05 9.45 -32.44
C ASP A 171 -9.31 10.33 -32.62
N LYS A 172 -9.41 10.95 -33.78
CA LYS A 172 -10.48 11.89 -34.09
C LYS A 172 -11.84 11.18 -34.20
N ARG A 173 -11.85 9.96 -34.73
CA ARG A 173 -13.07 9.17 -34.94
C ARG A 173 -13.67 8.74 -33.63
N GLU A 174 -12.83 8.17 -32.74
CA GLU A 174 -13.26 7.75 -31.40
C GLU A 174 -13.75 8.93 -30.56
N LEU A 175 -13.06 10.07 -30.59
CA LEU A 175 -13.52 11.29 -29.93
C LEU A 175 -14.89 11.78 -30.47
N GLU A 176 -15.13 11.72 -31.75
CA GLU A 176 -16.39 12.12 -32.34
C GLU A 176 -17.53 11.16 -32.00
N GLU A 177 -17.24 9.89 -31.93
CA GLU A 177 -18.19 8.87 -31.49
C GLU A 177 -18.54 9.06 -30.00
N TYR A 178 -17.54 9.21 -29.13
CA TYR A 178 -17.74 9.52 -27.72
C TYR A 178 -18.61 10.77 -27.53
N ILE A 179 -18.34 11.86 -28.27
CA ILE A 179 -19.11 13.10 -28.18
C ILE A 179 -20.58 12.89 -28.61
N ARG A 180 -20.84 12.10 -29.66
CA ARG A 180 -22.21 11.74 -30.07
C ARG A 180 -22.91 10.96 -28.95
N LYS A 181 -22.26 9.97 -28.39
CA LYS A 181 -22.79 9.11 -27.33
C LYS A 181 -23.14 9.92 -26.08
N ILE A 182 -22.20 10.71 -25.57
CA ILE A 182 -22.41 11.47 -24.33
C ILE A 182 -23.50 12.56 -24.49
N LYS A 183 -23.62 13.18 -25.65
CA LYS A 183 -24.69 14.13 -25.93
C LYS A 183 -26.08 13.50 -25.93
N LYS A 184 -26.18 12.23 -26.37
CA LYS A 184 -27.42 11.46 -26.36
C LYS A 184 -27.80 10.99 -24.96
N GLU A 185 -26.81 10.53 -24.20
CA GLU A 185 -27.03 9.93 -22.88
C GLU A 185 -27.19 10.98 -21.77
N LYS A 186 -26.49 12.12 -21.88
CA LYS A 186 -26.46 13.13 -20.81
C LYS A 186 -27.04 14.47 -21.31
N PRO A 187 -28.29 14.84 -20.91
CA PRO A 187 -28.94 16.06 -21.35
C PRO A 187 -28.13 17.35 -21.13
N LYS A 188 -27.34 17.40 -20.05
CA LYS A 188 -26.44 18.54 -19.73
C LYS A 188 -25.34 18.77 -20.79
N PHE A 189 -25.01 17.77 -21.57
CA PHE A 189 -23.99 17.84 -22.63
C PHE A 189 -24.58 18.15 -24.03
N SER A 190 -25.88 17.97 -24.23
CA SER A 190 -26.51 18.07 -25.55
C SER A 190 -26.25 19.41 -26.29
N LYS A 191 -26.25 20.52 -25.52
CA LYS A 191 -26.01 21.88 -26.04
C LYS A 191 -24.56 22.35 -25.96
N LYS A 192 -23.63 21.53 -25.48
CA LYS A 192 -22.22 21.93 -25.30
C LYS A 192 -21.39 21.69 -26.56
N GLY A 193 -20.45 22.62 -26.82
CA GLY A 193 -19.48 22.47 -27.90
C GLY A 193 -18.43 21.39 -27.61
N LYS A 194 -17.77 20.88 -28.65
CA LYS A 194 -16.73 19.81 -28.57
C LYS A 194 -15.69 20.11 -27.51
N ALA A 195 -15.03 21.26 -27.56
CA ALA A 195 -13.98 21.62 -26.61
C ALA A 195 -14.48 21.62 -25.14
N SER A 196 -15.70 22.10 -24.90
CA SER A 196 -16.29 22.08 -23.57
C SER A 196 -16.55 20.66 -23.06
N ILE A 197 -17.00 19.75 -23.94
CA ILE A 197 -17.25 18.36 -23.62
C ILE A 197 -15.92 17.68 -23.22
N LEU A 198 -14.89 17.82 -24.03
CA LEU A 198 -13.58 17.22 -23.76
C LEU A 198 -12.98 17.69 -22.42
N LYS A 199 -13.12 18.99 -22.09
CA LYS A 199 -12.69 19.53 -20.79
C LYS A 199 -13.52 18.98 -19.62
N LEU A 200 -14.85 18.96 -19.75
CA LEU A 200 -15.75 18.46 -18.70
C LEU A 200 -15.66 16.96 -18.47
N SER A 201 -15.22 16.20 -19.47
CA SER A 201 -14.94 14.76 -19.37
C SER A 201 -13.51 14.47 -18.94
N ASN A 202 -12.72 15.48 -18.60
CA ASN A 202 -11.31 15.36 -18.25
C ASN A 202 -10.44 14.66 -19.30
N ILE A 203 -10.87 14.59 -20.54
CA ILE A 203 -10.06 14.06 -21.65
C ILE A 203 -8.91 15.01 -21.95
N VAL A 204 -9.17 16.32 -21.79
CA VAL A 204 -8.16 17.35 -21.95
C VAL A 204 -8.20 18.36 -20.81
N LYS A 205 -7.06 19.00 -20.55
CA LYS A 205 -6.93 20.18 -19.67
C LYS A 205 -6.24 21.32 -20.40
N GLU A 206 -6.53 22.53 -19.93
CA GLU A 206 -5.87 23.74 -20.41
C GLU A 206 -4.73 24.14 -19.46
N LYS A 207 -3.58 24.48 -20.02
CA LYS A 207 -2.42 25.04 -19.32
C LYS A 207 -1.85 26.17 -20.17
N ASN A 208 -1.73 27.36 -19.61
CA ASN A 208 -1.18 28.55 -20.28
C ASN A 208 -1.88 28.90 -21.63
N GLY A 209 -3.20 28.68 -21.73
CA GLY A 209 -3.96 28.94 -22.96
C GLY A 209 -3.88 27.83 -24.03
N GLU A 210 -3.08 26.80 -23.81
CA GLU A 210 -2.99 25.63 -24.68
C GLU A 210 -3.75 24.44 -24.10
N ILE A 211 -4.30 23.58 -24.98
CA ILE A 211 -5.05 22.40 -24.61
C ILE A 211 -4.19 21.15 -24.80
N PHE A 212 -4.06 20.38 -23.74
CA PHE A 212 -3.32 19.12 -23.70
C PHE A 212 -4.22 17.95 -23.33
N PRO A 213 -4.02 16.77 -23.93
CA PRO A 213 -4.58 15.53 -23.42
C PRO A 213 -4.16 15.30 -21.97
N THR A 214 -5.07 14.75 -21.17
CA THR A 214 -4.72 14.17 -19.88
C THR A 214 -4.13 12.77 -20.09
N PHE A 215 -3.52 12.20 -19.05
CA PHE A 215 -3.07 10.81 -19.11
C PHE A 215 -4.24 9.86 -19.43
N ALA A 216 -5.37 10.00 -18.72
CA ALA A 216 -6.59 9.22 -19.04
C ALA A 216 -7.07 9.44 -20.47
N GLY A 217 -7.12 10.71 -20.91
CA GLY A 217 -7.49 11.05 -22.29
C GLY A 217 -6.57 10.41 -23.33
N MET A 218 -5.27 10.36 -23.06
CA MET A 218 -4.26 9.71 -23.91
C MET A 218 -4.43 8.20 -23.91
N MET A 219 -4.64 7.58 -22.75
CA MET A 219 -4.77 6.11 -22.64
C MET A 219 -6.07 5.58 -23.27
N VAL A 220 -7.15 6.38 -23.27
CA VAL A 220 -8.44 5.95 -23.83
C VAL A 220 -8.59 6.32 -25.31
N PHE A 221 -8.10 7.49 -25.72
CA PHE A 221 -8.31 8.05 -27.06
C PHE A 221 -7.02 8.32 -27.84
N GLY A 222 -5.87 7.93 -27.32
CA GLY A 222 -4.59 8.14 -28.01
C GLY A 222 -4.43 7.21 -29.21
N GLU A 223 -3.96 7.74 -30.36
CA GLU A 223 -3.60 6.92 -31.52
C GLU A 223 -2.48 5.93 -31.21
N TYR A 224 -1.52 6.34 -30.39
CA TYR A 224 -0.42 5.48 -29.92
C TYR A 224 0.16 6.02 -28.60
N PRO A 225 -0.45 5.69 -27.46
CA PRO A 225 -0.02 6.16 -26.12
C PRO A 225 1.44 5.82 -25.79
N GLN A 226 1.96 4.72 -26.31
CA GLN A 226 3.32 4.23 -26.08
C GLN A 226 4.40 5.18 -26.63
N GLN A 227 4.04 6.09 -27.55
CA GLN A 227 4.93 7.18 -27.96
C GLN A 227 5.37 8.06 -26.76
N PHE A 228 4.47 8.24 -25.80
CA PHE A 228 4.70 9.07 -24.61
C PHE A 228 5.02 8.22 -23.37
N TYR A 229 4.51 7.00 -23.34
CA TYR A 229 4.62 6.04 -22.24
C TYR A 229 5.07 4.65 -22.72
N PRO A 230 6.34 4.48 -23.12
CA PRO A 230 6.82 3.24 -23.75
C PRO A 230 6.68 1.99 -22.86
N GLN A 231 6.50 2.19 -21.56
CA GLN A 231 6.37 1.10 -20.59
C GLN A 231 4.93 0.64 -20.36
N LEU A 232 3.93 1.34 -20.92
CA LEU A 232 2.53 1.02 -20.76
C LEU A 232 2.05 0.09 -21.87
N PHE A 233 2.26 -1.19 -21.69
CA PHE A 233 1.80 -2.26 -22.58
C PHE A 233 1.40 -3.47 -21.74
N ILE A 234 0.62 -4.39 -22.32
CA ILE A 234 0.33 -5.69 -21.73
C ILE A 234 1.36 -6.70 -22.27
N ALA A 235 2.09 -7.36 -21.37
CA ALA A 235 2.96 -8.46 -21.72
C ALA A 235 2.28 -9.77 -21.37
N CYS A 236 2.00 -10.60 -22.40
CA CYS A 236 1.46 -11.94 -22.24
C CYS A 236 2.55 -12.96 -22.51
N SER A 237 2.71 -13.94 -21.64
CA SER A 237 3.67 -15.03 -21.82
C SER A 237 3.03 -16.38 -21.51
N ILE A 238 3.22 -17.34 -22.37
CA ILE A 238 2.78 -18.73 -22.17
C ILE A 238 3.97 -19.52 -21.64
N ILE A 239 3.83 -20.09 -20.45
CA ILE A 239 4.85 -20.98 -19.87
C ILE A 239 4.61 -22.43 -20.31
N PRO A 240 5.66 -23.25 -20.49
CA PRO A 240 5.54 -24.61 -20.97
C PRO A 240 4.98 -25.62 -19.96
N GLY A 241 4.80 -25.23 -18.70
CA GLY A 241 4.33 -26.08 -17.61
C GLY A 241 3.26 -25.42 -16.75
N TYR A 242 3.06 -25.95 -15.55
CA TYR A 242 2.06 -25.46 -14.59
C TYR A 242 2.67 -24.54 -13.52
N GLU A 243 4.00 -24.54 -13.37
CA GLU A 243 4.70 -23.74 -12.38
C GLU A 243 5.66 -22.74 -13.04
N LEU A 244 5.83 -21.59 -12.38
CA LEU A 244 6.79 -20.57 -12.85
C LEU A 244 8.22 -21.13 -12.76
N GLY A 245 8.93 -21.10 -13.89
CA GLY A 245 10.31 -21.55 -13.99
C GLY A 245 10.49 -22.95 -14.58
N GLU A 246 9.41 -23.67 -14.88
CA GLU A 246 9.49 -24.89 -15.68
C GLU A 246 10.01 -24.55 -17.07
N LEU A 247 10.85 -25.46 -17.59
CA LEU A 247 11.41 -25.36 -18.94
C LEU A 247 10.68 -26.30 -19.88
N GLY A 248 10.46 -25.88 -21.11
CA GLY A 248 9.91 -26.71 -22.13
C GLY A 248 10.87 -27.82 -22.60
N LYS A 249 10.42 -28.62 -23.53
CA LYS A 249 11.16 -29.82 -24.00
C LYS A 249 12.52 -29.52 -24.63
N ILE A 250 12.71 -28.31 -25.14
CA ILE A 250 13.98 -27.85 -25.74
C ILE A 250 14.67 -26.78 -24.88
N GLY A 251 14.21 -26.61 -23.60
CA GLY A 251 14.81 -25.69 -22.65
C GLY A 251 14.29 -24.25 -22.74
N GLU A 252 13.22 -24.02 -23.48
CA GLU A 252 12.56 -22.69 -23.57
C GLU A 252 11.84 -22.33 -22.27
N ARG A 253 11.95 -21.05 -21.86
CA ARG A 253 11.24 -20.51 -20.69
C ARG A 253 9.80 -20.11 -21.00
N PHE A 254 9.52 -19.74 -22.23
CA PHE A 254 8.20 -19.34 -22.71
C PHE A 254 7.93 -20.05 -24.02
N THR A 255 6.72 -20.59 -24.16
CA THR A 255 6.26 -21.21 -25.40
C THR A 255 5.81 -20.15 -26.41
N ASP A 256 5.27 -19.04 -25.87
CA ASP A 256 4.91 -17.86 -26.65
C ASP A 256 5.05 -16.59 -25.79
N ASN A 257 5.22 -15.45 -26.45
CA ASN A 257 5.40 -14.17 -25.78
C ASN A 257 4.88 -13.04 -26.69
N ALA A 258 3.92 -12.27 -26.19
CA ALA A 258 3.32 -11.16 -26.91
C ALA A 258 3.44 -9.86 -26.11
N ARG A 259 3.72 -8.78 -26.84
CA ARG A 259 3.64 -7.40 -26.35
C ARG A 259 2.49 -6.70 -27.06
N ILE A 260 1.48 -6.31 -26.30
CA ILE A 260 0.25 -5.71 -26.81
C ILE A 260 0.28 -4.23 -26.46
N GLU A 261 0.23 -3.40 -27.47
CA GLU A 261 0.30 -1.94 -27.40
C GLU A 261 -0.99 -1.33 -27.99
N GLY A 262 -1.15 -0.01 -27.88
CA GLY A 262 -2.30 0.73 -28.30
C GLY A 262 -2.97 1.48 -27.15
N ASN A 263 -4.19 1.93 -27.36
CA ASN A 263 -5.02 2.47 -26.27
C ASN A 263 -5.54 1.34 -25.37
N ILE A 264 -6.26 1.69 -24.29
CA ILE A 264 -6.74 0.68 -23.31
C ILE A 264 -7.64 -0.36 -23.95
N GLU A 265 -8.53 0.05 -24.87
CA GLU A 265 -9.48 -0.86 -25.54
C GLU A 265 -8.71 -1.83 -26.42
N GLU A 266 -7.79 -1.35 -27.27
CA GLU A 266 -6.95 -2.17 -28.12
C GLU A 266 -6.08 -3.14 -27.32
N MET A 267 -5.51 -2.70 -26.20
CA MET A 267 -4.71 -3.56 -25.33
C MET A 267 -5.55 -4.67 -24.67
N LEU A 268 -6.79 -4.35 -24.25
CA LEU A 268 -7.70 -5.33 -23.66
C LEU A 268 -8.24 -6.33 -24.70
N GLU A 269 -8.50 -5.90 -25.93
CA GLU A 269 -8.92 -6.78 -26.99
C GLU A 269 -7.80 -7.71 -27.50
N GLY A 270 -6.56 -7.21 -27.43
CA GLY A 270 -5.38 -7.96 -27.86
C GLY A 270 -4.86 -8.97 -26.84
N ALA A 271 -5.28 -8.89 -25.56
CA ALA A 271 -4.83 -9.75 -24.48
C ALA A 271 -5.73 -10.97 -24.26
#